data_747d3a1c3ea4716ed210c5df538ba5bc
#
_entry.id   747d3a1c3ea4716ed210c5df538ba5bc
#
_cell.length_a   1.000
_cell.length_b   1.000
_cell.length_c   1.000
_cell.angle_alpha   90.00
_cell.angle_beta   90.00
_cell.angle_gamma   90.00
#
_symmetry.space_group_name_H-M   'P 1'
#
loop_
_entity.id
_entity.type
_entity.pdbx_description
1 polymer ?
#
loop_
_entity_poly.entity_id
_entity_poly.type
_entity_poly.pdbx_seq_one_letter_code
_entity_poly.pdbx_strand_id
1 'polypeptide(L)'
;MALRGIPRLASLPTAIGNWAEQLDKAAPGVLTWLQDFFASVFREFKDLRSRVGALESASVATTNTTTYTSTGAFTHTWSANAVGAWVTVVAGGGGGVGQASGAGGGGGGGSGQIVGPVWFDRNSASTTSGSVGVGGTGAASPSATAGGNSTFGNLTAVGGETTTGGTGGVGGAPSGITAPTGGTSGAAGGNGSNCAAIGAWSTSGAAGGGGGTANAGGNGGVSPTGQPGGTGGTGNGTQGGGGGGGGGWDGPGGAGGNGAATFPNTPTAPTAKGAGGGGAGETSGGAGVGANGAPGIVVVQEVLE
;
A
#
# COMPACT_ATOMS: atom_id res chain seq x y z
N MET A 1 7.50 28.05 21.88
CA MET A 1 8.18 27.91 23.17
C MET A 1 9.16 29.07 23.30
N ALA A 2 8.84 30.09 24.11
CA ALA A 2 9.63 31.31 24.20
C ALA A 2 10.83 31.04 25.14
N LEU A 3 12.04 31.14 24.59
CA LEU A 3 13.28 31.18 25.40
C LEU A 3 13.32 32.48 26.18
N ARG A 4 12.68 32.49 27.34
CA ARG A 4 12.88 33.54 28.36
C ARG A 4 14.15 33.22 29.13
N GLY A 5 15.10 34.14 29.11
CA GLY A 5 16.10 34.24 30.18
C GLY A 5 17.55 33.96 29.79
N ILE A 6 18.08 34.62 28.75
CA ILE A 6 19.51 34.86 28.72
C ILE A 6 19.73 36.17 29.51
N PRO A 7 20.42 36.18 30.67
CA PRO A 7 20.70 37.40 31.39
C PRO A 7 21.50 38.35 30.49
N ARG A 8 21.12 39.64 30.47
CA ARG A 8 21.92 40.66 29.80
C ARG A 8 23.32 40.66 30.47
N LEU A 9 24.35 40.73 29.65
CA LEU A 9 25.75 40.85 30.10
C LEU A 9 26.00 42.00 31.10
N ALA A 10 25.06 42.92 31.24
CA ALA A 10 25.11 44.07 32.21
C ALA A 10 24.85 43.68 33.66
N SER A 11 24.55 42.42 34.00
CA SER A 11 24.28 41.97 35.39
C SER A 11 25.23 40.86 35.84
N LEU A 12 26.43 40.79 35.30
CA LEU A 12 27.47 39.92 35.84
C LEU A 12 27.87 40.37 37.26
N PRO A 13 27.93 39.45 38.24
CA PRO A 13 28.36 39.81 39.61
C PRO A 13 29.73 40.46 39.60
N THR A 14 29.93 41.45 40.46
CA THR A 14 31.18 42.21 40.62
C THR A 14 32.43 41.29 40.69
N ALA A 15 32.30 40.07 41.21
CA ALA A 15 33.36 39.07 41.26
C ALA A 15 33.87 38.68 39.85
N ILE A 16 32.97 38.59 38.82
CA ILE A 16 33.36 38.26 37.44
C ILE A 16 34.05 39.48 36.79
N GLY A 17 33.62 40.72 37.11
CA GLY A 17 34.29 41.91 36.65
C GLY A 17 35.74 42.00 37.17
N ASN A 18 35.96 41.72 38.46
CA ASN A 18 37.29 41.69 39.06
C ASN A 18 38.19 40.59 38.47
N TRP A 19 37.61 39.44 38.16
CA TRP A 19 38.33 38.34 37.50
C TRP A 19 38.73 38.70 36.04
N ALA A 20 37.85 39.35 35.31
CA ALA A 20 38.12 39.80 33.96
C ALA A 20 39.25 40.86 33.93
N GLU A 21 39.26 41.79 34.90
CA GLU A 21 40.31 42.80 35.00
C GLU A 21 41.67 42.18 35.42
N GLN A 22 41.69 41.17 36.28
CA GLN A 22 42.90 40.41 36.63
C GLN A 22 43.42 39.59 35.46
N LEU A 23 42.53 38.97 34.65
CA LEU A 23 42.90 38.25 33.46
C LEU A 23 43.51 39.13 32.38
N ASP A 24 42.97 40.33 32.18
CA ASP A 24 43.49 41.31 31.21
C ASP A 24 44.87 41.83 31.59
N LYS A 25 45.14 42.00 32.90
CA LYS A 25 46.48 42.34 33.44
C LYS A 25 47.51 41.23 33.33
N ALA A 26 47.06 39.96 33.49
CA ALA A 26 47.93 38.79 33.44
C ALA A 26 48.24 38.33 32.01
N ALA A 27 47.32 38.57 31.10
CA ALA A 27 47.44 38.17 29.67
C ALA A 27 46.76 39.26 28.78
N PRO A 28 47.44 40.36 28.48
CA PRO A 28 46.89 41.45 27.70
C PRO A 28 46.40 40.93 26.33
N GLY A 29 45.17 41.30 25.98
CA GLY A 29 44.55 40.91 24.72
C GLY A 29 43.70 39.63 24.78
N VAL A 30 43.78 38.82 25.85
CA VAL A 30 42.93 37.61 26.00
C VAL A 30 41.46 38.00 26.15
N LEU A 31 41.19 39.07 26.86
CA LEU A 31 39.82 39.56 27.04
C LEU A 31 39.22 40.05 25.72
N THR A 32 40.00 40.79 24.92
CA THR A 32 39.62 41.24 23.58
C THR A 32 39.38 40.03 22.66
N TRP A 33 40.27 39.03 22.66
CA TRP A 33 40.10 37.83 21.90
C TRP A 33 38.81 37.08 22.28
N LEU A 34 38.53 36.93 23.59
CA LEU A 34 37.30 36.30 24.07
C LEU A 34 36.02 37.06 23.61
N GLN A 35 36.08 38.41 23.69
CA GLN A 35 34.97 39.24 23.20
C GLN A 35 34.72 39.06 21.69
N ASP A 36 35.78 39.04 20.88
CA ASP A 36 35.70 38.83 19.46
C ASP A 36 35.24 37.41 19.13
N PHE A 37 35.72 36.40 19.84
CA PHE A 37 35.28 35.01 19.71
C PHE A 37 33.79 34.88 20.00
N PHE A 38 33.33 35.38 21.16
CA PHE A 38 31.89 35.33 21.48
C PHE A 38 31.04 36.15 20.49
N ALA A 39 31.52 37.29 20.06
CA ALA A 39 30.81 38.08 19.03
C ALA A 39 30.69 37.31 17.71
N SER A 40 31.74 36.56 17.32
CA SER A 40 31.70 35.71 16.14
C SER A 40 30.70 34.56 16.32
N VAL A 41 30.79 33.84 17.44
CA VAL A 41 29.87 32.74 17.77
C VAL A 41 28.42 33.21 17.80
N PHE A 42 28.13 34.36 18.42
CA PHE A 42 26.77 34.91 18.43
C PHE A 42 26.28 35.33 17.04
N ARG A 43 27.18 35.78 16.17
CA ARG A 43 26.85 36.12 14.76
C ARG A 43 26.46 34.86 13.99
N GLU A 44 27.24 33.80 14.12
CA GLU A 44 26.95 32.49 13.53
C GLU A 44 25.62 31.89 14.03
N PHE A 45 25.37 31.97 15.36
CA PHE A 45 24.09 31.54 15.91
C PHE A 45 22.91 32.36 15.38
N LYS A 46 23.07 33.66 15.21
CA LYS A 46 22.02 34.53 14.65
C LYS A 46 21.75 34.18 13.19
N ASP A 47 22.81 33.91 12.40
CA ASP A 47 22.67 33.50 11.00
C ASP A 47 22.02 32.11 10.90
N LEU A 48 22.47 31.13 11.71
CA LEU A 48 21.87 29.82 11.77
C LEU A 48 20.37 29.88 12.14
N ARG A 49 20.02 30.69 13.14
CA ARG A 49 18.62 30.91 13.53
C ARG A 49 17.79 31.55 12.42
N SER A 50 18.37 32.50 11.66
CA SER A 50 17.71 33.10 10.49
C SER A 50 17.49 32.06 9.39
N ARG A 51 18.47 31.21 9.12
CA ARG A 51 18.38 30.13 8.14
C ARG A 51 17.38 29.05 8.55
N VAL A 52 17.34 28.67 9.84
CA VAL A 52 16.33 27.77 10.38
C VAL A 52 14.93 28.38 10.28
N GLY A 53 14.75 29.65 10.64
CA GLY A 53 13.48 30.35 10.48
C GLY A 53 13.04 30.51 9.02
N ALA A 54 13.99 30.65 8.10
CA ALA A 54 13.69 30.63 6.67
C ALA A 54 13.29 29.23 6.18
N LEU A 55 13.90 28.17 6.71
CA LEU A 55 13.51 26.79 6.44
C LEU A 55 12.15 26.42 7.07
N GLU A 56 11.85 26.93 8.26
CA GLU A 56 10.54 26.75 8.92
C GLU A 56 9.44 27.58 8.23
N SER A 57 9.76 28.72 7.64
CA SER A 57 8.83 29.52 6.83
C SER A 57 8.83 29.15 5.34
N ALA A 58 9.83 28.43 4.87
CA ALA A 58 9.79 27.80 3.56
C ALA A 58 8.71 26.72 3.59
N SER A 59 7.53 27.16 3.24
CA SER A 59 6.25 26.50 3.05
C SER A 59 6.23 25.01 3.45
N VAL A 60 5.45 24.69 4.44
CA VAL A 60 4.74 23.41 4.45
C VAL A 60 4.12 23.28 3.06
N ALA A 61 4.72 22.48 2.18
CA ALA A 61 4.22 22.29 0.83
C ALA A 61 2.74 21.95 0.95
N THR A 62 1.88 22.85 0.50
CA THR A 62 0.44 22.61 0.56
C THR A 62 0.16 21.43 -0.36
N THR A 63 -0.44 20.40 0.16
CA THR A 63 -0.78 19.22 -0.63
C THR A 63 -2.27 19.19 -0.89
N ASN A 64 -2.64 18.86 -2.13
CA ASN A 64 -4.02 18.60 -2.52
C ASN A 64 -4.14 17.13 -2.91
N THR A 65 -5.04 16.38 -2.25
CA THR A 65 -5.19 14.95 -2.49
C THR A 65 -6.49 14.66 -3.25
N THR A 66 -6.35 14.05 -4.41
CA THR A 66 -7.47 13.55 -5.22
C THR A 66 -7.43 12.03 -5.27
N THR A 67 -8.58 11.39 -5.05
CA THR A 67 -8.72 9.93 -5.06
C THR A 67 -9.73 9.50 -6.09
N TYR A 68 -9.32 8.59 -6.99
CA TYR A 68 -10.16 8.00 -8.03
C TYR A 68 -10.51 6.57 -7.64
N THR A 69 -11.80 6.31 -7.39
CA THR A 69 -12.33 5.00 -6.97
C THR A 69 -13.31 4.40 -7.97
N SER A 70 -13.86 5.21 -8.86
CA SER A 70 -14.77 4.73 -9.90
C SER A 70 -13.99 4.04 -11.01
N THR A 71 -14.39 2.81 -11.35
CA THR A 71 -13.74 2.02 -12.41
C THR A 71 -13.89 2.67 -13.77
N GLY A 72 -12.87 2.53 -14.61
CA GLY A 72 -12.83 3.10 -15.95
C GLY A 72 -11.86 4.28 -16.07
N ALA A 73 -11.90 4.93 -17.21
CA ALA A 73 -11.04 6.05 -17.55
C ALA A 73 -11.41 7.32 -16.76
N PHE A 74 -10.42 8.10 -16.38
CA PHE A 74 -10.57 9.42 -15.80
C PHE A 74 -9.51 10.39 -16.32
N THR A 75 -9.75 11.67 -16.13
CA THR A 75 -8.78 12.74 -16.40
C THR A 75 -8.53 13.51 -15.12
N HIS A 76 -7.28 13.55 -14.67
CA HIS A 76 -6.84 14.38 -13.58
C HIS A 76 -6.49 15.77 -14.09
N THR A 77 -7.11 16.80 -13.53
CA THR A 77 -6.80 18.21 -13.84
C THR A 77 -5.89 18.74 -12.74
N TRP A 78 -4.69 19.18 -13.13
CA TRP A 78 -3.70 19.71 -12.22
C TRP A 78 -4.11 21.06 -11.65
N SER A 79 -3.87 21.27 -10.36
CA SER A 79 -3.97 22.59 -9.76
C SER A 79 -2.98 23.57 -10.43
N ALA A 80 -3.32 24.85 -10.48
CA ALA A 80 -2.51 25.86 -11.21
C ALA A 80 -1.05 25.88 -10.75
N ASN A 81 -0.82 25.77 -9.44
CA ASN A 81 0.51 25.84 -8.81
C ASN A 81 1.10 24.46 -8.51
N ALA A 82 0.53 23.35 -9.02
CA ALA A 82 1.09 22.04 -8.82
C ALA A 82 2.42 21.89 -9.58
N VAL A 83 3.47 21.46 -8.91
CA VAL A 83 4.77 21.12 -9.53
C VAL A 83 4.84 19.64 -9.91
N GLY A 84 4.15 18.79 -9.20
CA GLY A 84 4.04 17.35 -9.42
C GLY A 84 3.18 16.72 -8.34
N ALA A 85 3.19 15.41 -8.26
CA ALA A 85 2.42 14.67 -7.25
C ALA A 85 3.13 13.38 -6.81
N TRP A 86 2.89 12.97 -5.58
CA TRP A 86 3.08 11.59 -5.14
C TRP A 86 1.88 10.76 -5.58
N VAL A 87 2.11 9.77 -6.42
CA VAL A 87 1.03 8.97 -7.02
C VAL A 87 1.12 7.53 -6.52
N THR A 88 -0.01 7.00 -6.08
CA THR A 88 -0.18 5.58 -5.78
C THR A 88 -1.23 4.99 -6.70
N VAL A 89 -0.89 3.93 -7.41
CA VAL A 89 -1.77 3.21 -8.34
C VAL A 89 -1.93 1.79 -7.84
N VAL A 90 -3.17 1.36 -7.60
CA VAL A 90 -3.53 0.01 -7.18
C VAL A 90 -4.44 -0.60 -8.23
N ALA A 91 -4.08 -1.75 -8.77
CA ALA A 91 -4.89 -2.46 -9.75
C ALA A 91 -6.03 -3.25 -9.10
N GLY A 92 -6.99 -3.70 -9.89
CA GLY A 92 -8.08 -4.55 -9.43
C GLY A 92 -7.59 -5.94 -9.04
N GLY A 93 -8.22 -6.58 -8.04
CA GLY A 93 -7.96 -7.97 -7.66
C GLY A 93 -8.74 -8.94 -8.57
N GLY A 94 -8.23 -10.15 -8.73
CA GLY A 94 -8.85 -11.25 -9.45
C GLY A 94 -10.08 -11.81 -8.72
N GLY A 95 -11.02 -12.36 -9.47
CA GLY A 95 -12.17 -13.09 -8.91
C GLY A 95 -11.78 -14.49 -8.44
N GLY A 96 -12.41 -14.98 -7.38
CA GLY A 96 -12.31 -16.36 -6.95
C GLY A 96 -13.12 -17.28 -7.86
N VAL A 97 -12.79 -18.57 -7.87
CA VAL A 97 -13.49 -19.60 -8.64
C VAL A 97 -14.28 -20.55 -7.76
N GLY A 98 -15.27 -21.17 -8.31
CA GLY A 98 -15.94 -22.34 -7.79
C GLY A 98 -15.62 -23.56 -8.64
N GLN A 99 -15.65 -24.75 -8.07
CA GLN A 99 -15.48 -26.01 -8.81
C GLN A 99 -16.81 -26.76 -8.94
N ALA A 100 -16.83 -27.68 -9.90
CA ALA A 100 -17.92 -28.63 -10.03
C ALA A 100 -17.99 -29.54 -8.80
N SER A 101 -19.20 -30.12 -8.55
CA SER A 101 -19.44 -31.09 -7.50
C SER A 101 -18.42 -32.26 -7.58
N GLY A 102 -17.86 -32.63 -6.44
CA GLY A 102 -16.87 -33.73 -6.32
C GLY A 102 -15.44 -33.34 -6.68
N ALA A 103 -15.17 -32.11 -7.05
CA ALA A 103 -13.85 -31.64 -7.46
C ALA A 103 -13.09 -30.86 -6.37
N GLY A 104 -13.71 -30.67 -5.20
CA GLY A 104 -13.16 -29.89 -4.09
C GLY A 104 -13.60 -28.42 -4.10
N GLY A 105 -13.10 -27.63 -3.16
CA GLY A 105 -13.31 -26.20 -3.10
C GLY A 105 -12.55 -25.43 -4.18
N GLY A 106 -13.07 -24.30 -4.60
CA GLY A 106 -12.44 -23.42 -5.58
C GLY A 106 -11.32 -22.58 -4.99
N GLY A 107 -10.37 -22.14 -5.80
CA GLY A 107 -9.29 -21.25 -5.39
C GLY A 107 -9.74 -19.79 -5.25
N GLY A 108 -9.13 -19.04 -4.34
CA GLY A 108 -9.28 -17.58 -4.23
C GLY A 108 -8.49 -16.83 -5.29
N GLY A 109 -8.94 -15.64 -5.68
CA GLY A 109 -8.25 -14.75 -6.61
C GLY A 109 -7.02 -14.08 -6.00
N GLY A 110 -6.04 -13.72 -6.84
CA GLY A 110 -4.90 -12.90 -6.43
C GLY A 110 -5.26 -11.42 -6.31
N SER A 111 -4.54 -10.66 -5.50
CA SER A 111 -4.71 -9.21 -5.45
C SER A 111 -3.93 -8.49 -6.57
N GLY A 112 -4.34 -7.28 -6.89
CA GLY A 112 -3.68 -6.41 -7.84
C GLY A 112 -2.33 -5.90 -7.34
N GLN A 113 -1.45 -5.52 -8.26
CA GLN A 113 -0.20 -4.86 -7.99
C GLN A 113 -0.44 -3.49 -7.37
N ILE A 114 0.51 -3.05 -6.52
CA ILE A 114 0.61 -1.69 -5.99
C ILE A 114 1.87 -1.04 -6.55
N VAL A 115 1.72 0.15 -7.14
CA VAL A 115 2.81 1.02 -7.61
C VAL A 115 2.70 2.34 -6.87
N GLY A 116 3.70 2.71 -6.11
CA GLY A 116 3.76 3.99 -5.39
C GLY A 116 3.92 3.85 -3.87
N PRO A 117 4.02 5.02 -3.18
CA PRO A 117 3.99 6.36 -3.78
C PRO A 117 5.24 6.65 -4.65
N VAL A 118 5.02 7.10 -5.88
CA VAL A 118 6.06 7.49 -6.85
C VAL A 118 5.88 8.96 -7.18
N TRP A 119 6.99 9.70 -7.25
CA TRP A 119 6.93 11.06 -7.74
C TRP A 119 6.61 11.09 -9.23
N PHE A 120 5.55 11.81 -9.58
CA PHE A 120 5.10 12.04 -10.95
C PHE A 120 5.26 13.53 -11.26
N ASP A 121 6.10 13.85 -12.24
CA ASP A 121 6.34 15.22 -12.67
C ASP A 121 5.18 15.68 -13.58
N ARG A 122 4.61 16.83 -13.29
CA ARG A 122 3.54 17.43 -14.10
C ARG A 122 3.99 17.77 -15.53
N ASN A 123 5.30 18.08 -15.75
CA ASN A 123 5.86 18.46 -17.05
C ASN A 123 5.05 19.57 -17.78
N SER A 124 4.54 20.55 -17.04
CA SER A 124 3.69 21.65 -17.52
C SER A 124 2.35 21.20 -18.13
N ALA A 125 1.98 19.95 -18.00
CA ALA A 125 0.67 19.47 -18.46
C ALA A 125 -0.45 20.07 -17.60
N SER A 126 -1.57 20.42 -18.23
CA SER A 126 -2.79 20.83 -17.53
C SER A 126 -3.62 19.64 -17.04
N THR A 127 -3.49 18.49 -17.69
CA THR A 127 -4.23 17.26 -17.37
C THR A 127 -3.34 16.03 -17.55
N THR A 128 -3.70 14.96 -16.83
CA THR A 128 -3.09 13.62 -16.99
C THR A 128 -4.21 12.58 -17.02
N SER A 129 -4.17 11.71 -18.01
CA SER A 129 -5.16 10.62 -18.14
C SER A 129 -4.77 9.44 -17.27
N GLY A 130 -5.78 8.74 -16.75
CA GLY A 130 -5.61 7.51 -16.00
C GLY A 130 -6.83 6.59 -16.13
N SER A 131 -6.73 5.42 -15.53
CA SER A 131 -7.85 4.50 -15.40
C SER A 131 -7.80 3.75 -14.07
N VAL A 132 -8.94 3.42 -13.53
CA VAL A 132 -9.08 2.54 -12.35
C VAL A 132 -9.57 1.17 -12.86
N GLY A 133 -8.78 0.13 -12.56
CA GLY A 133 -9.08 -1.24 -12.95
C GLY A 133 -10.30 -1.79 -12.22
N VAL A 134 -11.13 -2.53 -12.93
CA VAL A 134 -12.25 -3.28 -12.34
C VAL A 134 -11.74 -4.43 -11.47
N GLY A 135 -12.49 -4.84 -10.47
CA GLY A 135 -12.29 -6.14 -9.84
C GLY A 135 -12.71 -7.27 -10.78
N GLY A 136 -12.02 -8.39 -10.73
CA GLY A 136 -12.37 -9.59 -11.47
C GLY A 136 -13.71 -10.17 -10.98
N THR A 137 -14.51 -10.73 -11.89
CA THR A 137 -15.74 -11.42 -11.51
C THR A 137 -15.44 -12.79 -10.96
N GLY A 138 -16.04 -13.13 -9.83
CA GLY A 138 -16.07 -14.49 -9.31
C GLY A 138 -17.11 -15.31 -10.06
N ALA A 139 -16.80 -16.57 -10.36
CA ALA A 139 -17.70 -17.45 -11.11
C ALA A 139 -17.42 -18.94 -10.80
N ALA A 140 -18.25 -19.83 -11.36
CA ALA A 140 -17.89 -21.23 -11.49
C ALA A 140 -16.74 -21.37 -12.51
N SER A 141 -15.84 -22.36 -12.27
CA SER A 141 -14.74 -22.65 -13.19
C SER A 141 -15.28 -23.02 -14.59
N PRO A 142 -14.68 -22.54 -15.69
CA PRO A 142 -13.50 -21.68 -15.81
C PRO A 142 -13.80 -20.16 -15.96
N SER A 143 -15.00 -19.71 -15.64
CA SER A 143 -15.54 -18.40 -16.07
C SER A 143 -15.15 -17.19 -15.19
N ALA A 144 -14.42 -17.38 -14.09
CA ALA A 144 -13.91 -16.25 -13.30
C ALA A 144 -12.88 -15.41 -14.10
N THR A 145 -12.81 -14.12 -13.81
CA THR A 145 -11.92 -13.20 -14.55
C THR A 145 -10.84 -12.57 -13.67
N ALA A 146 -9.74 -12.21 -14.31
CA ALA A 146 -8.69 -11.39 -13.68
C ALA A 146 -9.20 -9.98 -13.38
N GLY A 147 -8.54 -9.30 -12.45
CA GLY A 147 -8.72 -7.87 -12.23
C GLY A 147 -8.15 -7.03 -13.36
N GLY A 148 -8.69 -5.83 -13.54
CA GLY A 148 -8.21 -4.87 -14.53
C GLY A 148 -6.96 -4.12 -14.06
N ASN A 149 -6.13 -3.69 -15.00
CA ASN A 149 -5.01 -2.79 -14.73
C ASN A 149 -5.51 -1.40 -14.34
N SER A 150 -4.80 -0.73 -13.44
CA SER A 150 -4.96 0.70 -13.17
C SER A 150 -3.79 1.48 -13.74
N THR A 151 -4.04 2.71 -14.21
CA THR A 151 -3.01 3.55 -14.83
C THR A 151 -3.10 4.99 -14.34
N PHE A 152 -1.96 5.70 -14.38
CA PHE A 152 -1.88 7.15 -14.28
C PHE A 152 -0.67 7.64 -15.09
N GLY A 153 -0.93 8.35 -16.20
CA GLY A 153 0.13 8.68 -17.15
C GLY A 153 0.84 7.43 -17.66
N ASN A 154 2.14 7.35 -17.40
CA ASN A 154 3.00 6.21 -17.74
C ASN A 154 3.10 5.15 -16.64
N LEU A 155 2.50 5.38 -15.47
CA LEU A 155 2.46 4.39 -14.38
C LEU A 155 1.37 3.37 -14.68
N THR A 156 1.68 2.09 -14.50
CA THR A 156 0.73 0.98 -14.65
C THR A 156 0.88 -0.01 -13.51
N ALA A 157 -0.21 -0.30 -12.84
CA ALA A 157 -0.33 -1.43 -11.92
C ALA A 157 -1.12 -2.54 -12.60
N VAL A 158 -0.63 -3.79 -12.47
CA VAL A 158 -1.20 -4.98 -13.13
C VAL A 158 -2.25 -5.63 -12.23
N GLY A 159 -3.38 -6.00 -12.81
CA GLY A 159 -4.47 -6.70 -12.10
C GLY A 159 -4.04 -8.03 -11.53
N GLY A 160 -4.70 -8.44 -10.44
CA GLY A 160 -4.55 -9.78 -9.87
C GLY A 160 -5.22 -10.81 -10.76
N GLU A 161 -4.61 -12.00 -10.86
CA GLU A 161 -5.14 -13.05 -11.72
C GLU A 161 -6.18 -13.92 -10.99
N THR A 162 -7.04 -14.51 -11.79
CA THR A 162 -7.86 -15.64 -11.38
C THR A 162 -7.16 -16.94 -11.78
N THR A 163 -7.74 -18.06 -11.43
CA THR A 163 -7.28 -19.37 -11.87
C THR A 163 -8.45 -20.25 -12.29
N THR A 164 -8.13 -21.39 -12.85
CA THR A 164 -9.12 -22.43 -13.13
C THR A 164 -9.01 -23.54 -12.09
N GLY A 165 -10.10 -23.90 -11.48
CA GLY A 165 -10.14 -25.02 -10.54
C GLY A 165 -9.76 -24.63 -9.10
N GLY A 166 -9.14 -25.54 -8.36
CA GLY A 166 -8.87 -25.42 -6.94
C GLY A 166 -7.58 -24.68 -6.56
N THR A 167 -6.70 -24.35 -7.50
CA THR A 167 -5.49 -23.59 -7.21
C THR A 167 -5.82 -22.10 -6.97
N GLY A 168 -5.04 -21.39 -6.15
CA GLY A 168 -5.20 -19.96 -5.94
C GLY A 168 -4.75 -19.14 -7.15
N GLY A 169 -5.32 -17.96 -7.34
CA GLY A 169 -4.93 -16.98 -8.35
C GLY A 169 -3.56 -16.35 -8.02
N VAL A 170 -2.84 -15.95 -9.05
CA VAL A 170 -1.52 -15.31 -8.95
C VAL A 170 -1.70 -13.81 -8.63
N GLY A 171 -0.84 -13.23 -7.80
CA GLY A 171 -0.82 -11.78 -7.56
C GLY A 171 -0.39 -11.01 -8.82
N GLY A 172 -0.95 -9.81 -9.03
CA GLY A 172 -0.57 -8.95 -10.14
C GLY A 172 0.93 -8.60 -10.11
N ALA A 173 1.63 -8.79 -11.22
CA ALA A 173 3.04 -8.41 -11.37
C ALA A 173 3.31 -7.95 -12.80
N PRO A 174 4.25 -6.97 -13.00
CA PRO A 174 4.62 -6.55 -14.33
C PRO A 174 5.35 -7.66 -15.10
N SER A 175 5.38 -7.54 -16.43
CA SER A 175 6.08 -8.48 -17.30
C SER A 175 7.56 -8.63 -16.91
N GLY A 176 8.04 -9.88 -16.89
CA GLY A 176 9.44 -10.20 -16.55
C GLY A 176 9.72 -10.35 -15.05
N ILE A 177 8.72 -10.16 -14.19
CA ILE A 177 8.84 -10.39 -12.73
C ILE A 177 8.04 -11.64 -12.36
N THR A 178 8.65 -12.47 -11.51
CA THR A 178 7.96 -13.64 -10.96
C THR A 178 6.83 -13.19 -10.03
N ALA A 179 5.61 -13.43 -10.44
CA ALA A 179 4.44 -13.17 -9.61
C ALA A 179 4.37 -14.18 -8.44
N PRO A 180 3.81 -13.78 -7.28
CA PRO A 180 3.56 -14.69 -6.17
C PRO A 180 2.63 -15.83 -6.59
N THR A 181 3.02 -17.06 -6.28
CA THR A 181 2.28 -18.27 -6.68
C THR A 181 1.04 -18.47 -5.82
N GLY A 182 -0.06 -18.85 -6.46
CA GLY A 182 -1.28 -19.27 -5.79
C GLY A 182 -1.08 -20.53 -4.96
N GLY A 183 -1.88 -20.70 -3.92
CA GLY A 183 -1.90 -21.91 -3.10
C GLY A 183 -2.36 -23.13 -3.93
N THR A 184 -1.75 -24.27 -3.70
CA THR A 184 -2.11 -25.53 -4.39
C THR A 184 -3.43 -26.08 -3.86
N SER A 185 -4.22 -26.75 -4.71
CA SER A 185 -5.34 -27.57 -4.26
C SER A 185 -4.84 -28.90 -3.64
N GLY A 186 -5.56 -29.43 -2.69
CA GLY A 186 -5.20 -30.68 -2.04
C GLY A 186 -6.15 -31.05 -0.92
N ALA A 187 -5.84 -32.10 -0.15
CA ALA A 187 -6.63 -32.56 0.99
C ALA A 187 -6.92 -31.42 1.97
N ALA A 188 -5.91 -30.59 2.25
CA ALA A 188 -6.06 -29.22 2.75
C ALA A 188 -5.48 -28.26 1.70
N GLY A 189 -6.17 -27.16 1.39
CA GLY A 189 -5.68 -26.19 0.43
C GLY A 189 -4.40 -25.51 0.90
N GLY A 190 -3.45 -25.28 0.00
CA GLY A 190 -2.23 -24.54 0.28
C GLY A 190 -2.48 -23.04 0.42
N ASN A 191 -1.71 -22.35 1.27
CA ASN A 191 -1.76 -20.90 1.38
C ASN A 191 -1.19 -20.22 0.13
N GLY A 192 -1.74 -19.07 -0.24
CA GLY A 192 -1.15 -18.21 -1.25
C GLY A 192 0.14 -17.56 -0.76
N SER A 193 1.06 -17.30 -1.68
CA SER A 193 2.31 -16.60 -1.36
C SER A 193 2.06 -15.12 -1.08
N ASN A 194 2.84 -14.57 -0.16
CA ASN A 194 2.84 -13.12 0.12
C ASN A 194 3.37 -12.34 -1.09
N CYS A 195 3.08 -11.04 -1.10
CA CYS A 195 3.65 -10.12 -2.07
C CYS A 195 5.18 -10.09 -2.03
N ALA A 196 5.79 -9.69 -3.14
CA ALA A 196 7.21 -9.42 -3.24
C ALA A 196 7.47 -7.96 -3.65
N ALA A 197 8.52 -7.35 -3.09
CA ALA A 197 8.99 -6.05 -3.55
C ALA A 197 9.59 -6.18 -4.97
N ILE A 198 9.22 -5.26 -5.86
CA ILE A 198 9.65 -5.23 -7.26
C ILE A 198 10.50 -3.96 -7.52
N GLY A 199 11.23 -3.50 -6.53
CA GLY A 199 11.98 -2.25 -6.57
C GLY A 199 11.52 -1.29 -5.48
N ALA A 200 12.07 -0.07 -5.47
CA ALA A 200 11.85 0.89 -4.38
C ALA A 200 10.38 1.35 -4.23
N TRP A 201 9.58 1.29 -5.30
CA TRP A 201 8.27 1.94 -5.37
C TRP A 201 7.17 1.04 -5.96
N SER A 202 7.45 -0.27 -6.14
CA SER A 202 6.50 -1.20 -6.72
C SER A 202 6.55 -2.53 -5.98
N THR A 203 5.38 -3.12 -5.78
CA THR A 203 5.24 -4.43 -5.15
C THR A 203 4.24 -5.25 -5.94
N SER A 204 4.47 -6.56 -6.04
CA SER A 204 3.49 -7.48 -6.62
C SER A 204 2.24 -7.54 -5.73
N GLY A 205 1.13 -7.95 -6.30
CA GLY A 205 -0.03 -8.37 -5.51
C GLY A 205 0.27 -9.65 -4.72
N ALA A 206 -0.53 -9.95 -3.71
CA ALA A 206 -0.52 -11.20 -2.97
C ALA A 206 -1.33 -12.28 -3.69
N ALA A 207 -0.93 -13.52 -3.61
CA ALA A 207 -1.63 -14.64 -4.26
C ALA A 207 -2.84 -15.13 -3.44
N GLY A 208 -3.82 -15.74 -4.10
CA GLY A 208 -4.94 -16.40 -3.45
C GLY A 208 -4.56 -17.79 -2.89
N GLY A 209 -5.29 -18.26 -1.89
CA GLY A 209 -5.19 -19.61 -1.32
C GLY A 209 -5.88 -20.66 -2.21
N GLY A 210 -5.40 -21.89 -2.17
CA GLY A 210 -5.99 -23.04 -2.87
C GLY A 210 -7.22 -23.58 -2.14
N GLY A 211 -8.13 -24.23 -2.87
CA GLY A 211 -9.27 -24.95 -2.28
C GLY A 211 -8.87 -26.31 -1.70
N GLY A 212 -9.52 -26.74 -0.64
CA GLY A 212 -9.39 -28.08 -0.07
C GLY A 212 -10.29 -29.08 -0.77
N THR A 213 -9.91 -30.37 -0.80
CA THR A 213 -10.75 -31.47 -1.39
C THR A 213 -11.74 -32.06 -0.40
N ALA A 214 -11.41 -32.09 0.88
CA ALA A 214 -12.28 -32.59 1.97
C ALA A 214 -12.13 -31.74 3.24
N ASN A 215 -11.09 -30.95 3.33
CA ASN A 215 -10.70 -30.14 4.48
C ASN A 215 -10.76 -28.65 4.16
N ALA A 216 -10.20 -27.83 5.05
CA ALA A 216 -10.17 -26.37 4.86
C ALA A 216 -9.42 -25.97 3.58
N GLY A 217 -9.88 -24.89 2.96
CA GLY A 217 -9.11 -24.15 1.97
C GLY A 217 -7.93 -23.39 2.59
N GLY A 218 -6.94 -23.05 1.79
CA GLY A 218 -5.80 -22.25 2.20
C GLY A 218 -6.13 -20.76 2.33
N ASN A 219 -5.40 -20.06 3.16
CA ASN A 219 -5.50 -18.60 3.28
C ASN A 219 -4.85 -17.90 2.08
N GLY A 220 -5.33 -16.71 1.73
CA GLY A 220 -4.64 -15.82 0.81
C GLY A 220 -3.34 -15.24 1.42
N GLY A 221 -2.44 -14.80 0.56
CA GLY A 221 -1.18 -14.17 0.95
C GLY A 221 -1.37 -12.74 1.50
N VAL A 222 -0.37 -12.27 2.25
CA VAL A 222 -0.35 -10.92 2.82
C VAL A 222 0.07 -9.90 1.76
N SER A 223 -0.63 -8.76 1.72
CA SER A 223 -0.35 -7.65 0.81
C SER A 223 0.91 -6.87 1.20
N PRO A 224 1.43 -5.99 0.30
CA PRO A 224 2.57 -5.12 0.58
C PRO A 224 2.36 -4.16 1.76
N THR A 225 1.12 -3.77 2.00
CA THR A 225 0.74 -2.89 3.12
C THR A 225 0.55 -3.66 4.44
N GLY A 226 0.87 -4.96 4.45
CA GLY A 226 0.72 -5.82 5.64
C GLY A 226 -0.71 -6.31 5.88
N GLN A 227 -1.64 -6.05 4.96
CA GLN A 227 -3.01 -6.52 5.09
C GLN A 227 -3.10 -8.03 4.82
N PRO A 228 -3.77 -8.81 5.67
CA PRO A 228 -3.86 -10.25 5.50
C PRO A 228 -4.67 -10.62 4.25
N GLY A 229 -4.37 -11.76 3.67
CA GLY A 229 -5.29 -12.41 2.75
C GLY A 229 -6.55 -12.88 3.48
N GLY A 230 -7.57 -13.20 2.70
CA GLY A 230 -8.79 -13.81 3.22
C GLY A 230 -8.51 -15.20 3.82
N THR A 231 -9.28 -15.58 4.82
CA THR A 231 -9.21 -16.93 5.40
C THR A 231 -9.81 -17.94 4.43
N GLY A 232 -9.21 -19.13 4.37
CA GLY A 232 -9.81 -20.26 3.67
C GLY A 232 -11.09 -20.74 4.38
N GLY A 233 -12.04 -21.24 3.61
CA GLY A 233 -13.26 -21.84 4.15
C GLY A 233 -12.99 -23.21 4.80
N THR A 234 -13.83 -23.62 5.73
CA THR A 234 -13.75 -24.93 6.38
C THR A 234 -14.32 -26.03 5.49
N GLY A 235 -13.68 -27.21 5.48
CA GLY A 235 -14.25 -28.44 4.93
C GLY A 235 -15.04 -29.18 6.01
N ASN A 236 -15.85 -30.18 5.59
CA ASN A 236 -16.63 -31.03 6.50
C ASN A 236 -16.24 -32.51 6.51
N GLY A 237 -15.07 -32.82 5.94
CA GLY A 237 -14.57 -34.17 5.82
C GLY A 237 -14.98 -34.94 4.54
N THR A 238 -15.95 -34.41 3.79
CA THR A 238 -16.38 -34.92 2.49
C THR A 238 -16.42 -33.83 1.42
N GLN A 239 -16.71 -32.58 1.80
CA GLN A 239 -16.67 -31.41 0.93
C GLN A 239 -15.58 -30.45 1.38
N GLY A 240 -14.81 -29.94 0.42
CA GLY A 240 -13.71 -29.02 0.65
C GLY A 240 -14.12 -27.58 0.83
N GLY A 241 -13.39 -26.84 1.67
CA GLY A 241 -13.53 -25.38 1.78
C GLY A 241 -12.84 -24.65 0.63
N GLY A 242 -13.36 -23.51 0.22
CA GLY A 242 -12.74 -22.63 -0.78
C GLY A 242 -11.54 -21.87 -0.24
N GLY A 243 -10.61 -21.50 -1.12
CA GLY A 243 -9.44 -20.70 -0.77
C GLY A 243 -9.78 -19.22 -0.51
N GLY A 244 -9.03 -18.56 0.37
CA GLY A 244 -9.13 -17.10 0.59
C GLY A 244 -8.45 -16.30 -0.51
N GLY A 245 -8.95 -15.12 -0.84
CA GLY A 245 -8.34 -14.18 -1.77
C GLY A 245 -7.11 -13.46 -1.21
N GLY A 246 -6.21 -13.00 -2.06
CA GLY A 246 -5.03 -12.20 -1.66
C GLY A 246 -5.41 -10.86 -1.02
N GLY A 247 -4.63 -10.38 -0.03
CA GLY A 247 -4.85 -9.13 0.67
C GLY A 247 -4.76 -7.90 -0.24
N GLY A 248 -5.56 -6.89 0.02
CA GLY A 248 -5.63 -5.63 -0.71
C GLY A 248 -4.74 -4.52 -0.13
N TRP A 249 -4.88 -3.32 -0.68
CA TRP A 249 -4.12 -2.15 -0.25
C TRP A 249 -4.52 -1.66 1.14
N ASP A 250 -5.81 -1.61 1.42
CA ASP A 250 -6.40 -1.01 2.63
C ASP A 250 -7.19 -2.01 3.51
N GLY A 251 -7.09 -3.31 3.21
CA GLY A 251 -7.76 -4.33 4.02
C GLY A 251 -7.60 -5.77 3.49
N PRO A 252 -8.28 -6.73 4.12
CA PRO A 252 -8.10 -8.15 3.84
C PRO A 252 -8.71 -8.56 2.49
N GLY A 253 -8.25 -9.70 2.00
CA GLY A 253 -8.87 -10.43 0.89
C GLY A 253 -10.20 -11.05 1.25
N GLY A 254 -10.97 -11.49 0.24
CA GLY A 254 -12.23 -12.18 0.43
C GLY A 254 -12.07 -13.56 1.06
N ALA A 255 -12.88 -13.91 2.05
CA ALA A 255 -12.81 -15.24 2.66
C ALA A 255 -13.43 -16.32 1.75
N GLY A 256 -12.86 -17.52 1.80
CA GLY A 256 -13.37 -18.70 1.10
C GLY A 256 -14.69 -19.19 1.69
N GLY A 257 -15.53 -19.78 0.84
CA GLY A 257 -16.78 -20.42 1.25
C GLY A 257 -16.54 -21.79 1.91
N ASN A 258 -17.34 -22.12 2.91
CA ASN A 258 -17.25 -23.41 3.57
C ASN A 258 -17.85 -24.54 2.70
N GLY A 259 -17.27 -25.74 2.78
CA GLY A 259 -17.86 -26.94 2.21
C GLY A 259 -19.15 -27.34 2.96
N ALA A 260 -20.21 -27.68 2.20
CA ALA A 260 -21.51 -28.03 2.78
C ALA A 260 -22.20 -29.11 1.95
N ALA A 261 -22.98 -29.98 2.62
CA ALA A 261 -23.66 -31.10 1.96
C ALA A 261 -24.81 -30.65 1.05
N THR A 262 -25.46 -29.51 1.29
CA THR A 262 -26.65 -29.08 0.54
C THR A 262 -26.50 -27.77 -0.20
N PHE A 263 -25.95 -26.74 0.41
CA PHE A 263 -25.70 -25.45 -0.22
C PHE A 263 -24.35 -24.89 0.21
N PRO A 264 -23.54 -24.34 -0.72
CA PRO A 264 -22.27 -23.73 -0.35
C PRO A 264 -22.53 -22.49 0.50
N ASN A 265 -21.76 -22.36 1.59
CA ASN A 265 -21.61 -21.03 2.16
C ASN A 265 -20.88 -20.17 1.13
N THR A 266 -21.51 -19.10 0.70
CA THR A 266 -20.96 -18.19 -0.30
C THR A 266 -19.65 -17.59 0.21
N PRO A 267 -18.62 -17.55 -0.63
CA PRO A 267 -17.40 -16.81 -0.30
C PRO A 267 -17.70 -15.30 -0.22
N THR A 268 -16.85 -14.57 0.46
CA THR A 268 -17.04 -13.12 0.57
C THR A 268 -16.25 -12.37 -0.48
N ALA A 269 -16.87 -11.33 -1.05
CA ALA A 269 -16.16 -10.33 -1.81
C ALA A 269 -15.43 -9.38 -0.84
N PRO A 270 -14.16 -9.01 -1.10
CA PRO A 270 -13.47 -8.02 -0.29
C PRO A 270 -14.00 -6.61 -0.55
N THR A 271 -13.91 -5.75 0.45
CA THR A 271 -14.13 -4.31 0.31
C THR A 271 -12.82 -3.55 0.07
N ALA A 272 -11.70 -4.16 0.43
CA ALA A 272 -10.37 -3.58 0.32
C ALA A 272 -9.94 -3.43 -1.15
N LYS A 273 -9.38 -2.25 -1.50
CA LYS A 273 -8.96 -1.92 -2.87
C LYS A 273 -7.89 -2.88 -3.38
N GLY A 274 -8.11 -3.43 -4.59
CA GLY A 274 -7.19 -4.37 -5.22
C GLY A 274 -7.17 -5.77 -4.61
N ALA A 275 -7.98 -6.09 -3.61
CA ALA A 275 -8.01 -7.39 -2.97
C ALA A 275 -8.66 -8.47 -3.84
N GLY A 276 -8.18 -9.72 -3.73
CA GLY A 276 -8.72 -10.88 -4.44
C GLY A 276 -10.03 -11.39 -3.79
N GLY A 277 -10.93 -11.94 -4.60
CA GLY A 277 -12.17 -12.58 -4.14
C GLY A 277 -11.93 -13.98 -3.55
N GLY A 278 -12.75 -14.41 -2.62
CA GLY A 278 -12.71 -15.77 -2.05
C GLY A 278 -13.23 -16.82 -3.03
N GLY A 279 -12.67 -18.03 -2.99
CA GLY A 279 -13.13 -19.21 -3.72
C GLY A 279 -14.37 -19.84 -3.07
N ALA A 280 -15.21 -20.50 -3.86
CA ALA A 280 -16.38 -21.18 -3.32
C ALA A 280 -16.01 -22.49 -2.64
N GLY A 281 -16.72 -22.83 -1.56
CA GLY A 281 -16.69 -24.17 -0.99
C GLY A 281 -17.39 -25.18 -1.92
N GLU A 282 -17.02 -26.46 -1.79
CA GLU A 282 -17.63 -27.56 -2.53
C GLU A 282 -19.04 -27.87 -2.01
N THR A 283 -19.92 -28.33 -2.92
CA THR A 283 -21.22 -28.89 -2.55
C THR A 283 -21.49 -30.18 -3.26
N SER A 284 -22.36 -31.03 -2.72
CA SER A 284 -22.83 -32.25 -3.37
C SER A 284 -23.83 -31.97 -4.49
N GLY A 285 -24.41 -30.75 -4.58
CA GLY A 285 -25.52 -30.42 -5.44
C GLY A 285 -25.21 -29.52 -6.67
N GLY A 286 -24.00 -29.06 -6.84
CA GLY A 286 -23.66 -28.19 -7.98
C GLY A 286 -22.36 -27.42 -7.83
N ALA A 287 -21.99 -26.68 -8.87
CA ALA A 287 -20.82 -25.81 -8.84
C ALA A 287 -21.08 -24.58 -7.94
N GLY A 288 -20.21 -24.36 -6.97
CA GLY A 288 -20.17 -23.10 -6.23
C GLY A 288 -19.74 -21.95 -7.14
N VAL A 289 -20.07 -20.73 -6.76
CA VAL A 289 -19.66 -19.49 -7.44
C VAL A 289 -18.69 -18.74 -6.52
N GLY A 290 -17.49 -18.47 -7.01
CA GLY A 290 -16.51 -17.65 -6.30
C GLY A 290 -16.94 -16.20 -6.13
N ALA A 291 -16.33 -15.46 -5.23
CA ALA A 291 -16.61 -14.05 -5.00
C ALA A 291 -15.82 -13.16 -5.96
N ASN A 292 -16.37 -11.98 -6.25
CA ASN A 292 -15.67 -10.97 -7.02
C ASN A 292 -14.44 -10.45 -6.28
N GLY A 293 -13.39 -10.08 -7.01
CA GLY A 293 -12.31 -9.26 -6.50
C GLY A 293 -12.74 -7.78 -6.37
N ALA A 294 -11.99 -7.03 -5.61
CA ALA A 294 -12.24 -5.58 -5.45
C ALA A 294 -11.62 -4.76 -6.57
N PRO A 295 -12.22 -3.61 -6.92
CA PRO A 295 -11.63 -2.69 -7.87
C PRO A 295 -10.34 -2.06 -7.32
N GLY A 296 -9.54 -1.50 -8.23
CA GLY A 296 -8.36 -0.73 -7.88
C GLY A 296 -8.69 0.66 -7.33
N ILE A 297 -7.64 1.47 -7.20
CA ILE A 297 -7.71 2.89 -6.79
C ILE A 297 -6.51 3.63 -7.34
N VAL A 298 -6.66 4.93 -7.63
CA VAL A 298 -5.55 5.83 -7.92
C VAL A 298 -5.62 7.02 -6.95
N VAL A 299 -4.54 7.26 -6.22
CA VAL A 299 -4.40 8.39 -5.29
C VAL A 299 -3.33 9.33 -5.83
N VAL A 300 -3.68 10.59 -6.01
CA VAL A 300 -2.81 11.66 -6.50
C VAL A 300 -2.71 12.71 -5.41
N GLN A 301 -1.53 12.88 -4.83
CA GLN A 301 -1.24 13.89 -3.82
C GLN A 301 -0.35 14.96 -4.45
N GLU A 302 -0.98 16.01 -4.98
CA GLU A 302 -0.27 17.15 -5.59
C GLU A 302 0.54 17.90 -4.56
N VAL A 303 1.71 18.36 -4.98
CA VAL A 303 2.56 19.29 -4.24
C VAL A 303 2.44 20.65 -4.91
N LEU A 304 2.04 21.66 -4.15
CA LEU A 304 1.79 23.03 -4.63
C LEU A 304 2.93 23.94 -4.18
N GLU A 305 3.35 24.86 -5.07
CA GLU A 305 4.27 25.98 -4.78
C GLU A 305 3.52 27.30 -4.55
#